data_fad5234098ae8449d751f460f30276e2
#
_entry.id   fad5234098ae8449d751f460f30276e2
#
_cell.length_a   1.000
_cell.length_b   1.000
_cell.length_c   1.000
_cell.angle_alpha   90.00
_cell.angle_beta   90.00
_cell.angle_gamma   90.00
#
_symmetry.space_group_name_H-M   'P 1'
#
loop_
_entity.id
_entity.type
_entity.pdbx_description
1 polymer ?
#
loop_
_entity_poly.entity_id
_entity_poly.type
_entity_poly.pdbx_seq_one_letter_code
_entity_poly.pdbx_strand_id
1 'polypeptide(L)'
;MSEKKITIRLETKDDYRAVENLTRESFWNVYRPGCMEHYVLHRYRDDPAFVPELDFVMELDGELIGQVIYVRSEINCDDGRKVPIMTFGPLGIAPAYKRQGYGKQLLNYSMEKAKEMGAGALAITGNIDFYGKSGFVPAKTKGVRYADDPEADYFLIKELTPGFLDGISGTYKDPEGYFVCEKNPEAFEQFEATFPKKEKLKLPGQLF
;
A
#
# COMPACT_ATOMS: atom_id res chain seq x y z
N MET A 1 -3.07 -34.77 -4.53
CA MET A 1 -3.50 -33.36 -4.46
C MET A 1 -2.45 -32.57 -5.21
N SER A 2 -2.79 -31.89 -6.31
CA SER A 2 -1.83 -31.04 -7.02
C SER A 2 -1.38 -29.93 -6.06
N GLU A 3 -0.08 -29.67 -6.05
CA GLU A 3 0.49 -28.57 -5.28
C GLU A 3 -0.04 -27.25 -5.86
N LYS A 4 -0.60 -26.38 -5.01
CA LYS A 4 -1.14 -25.09 -5.42
C LYS A 4 -0.01 -24.20 -5.93
N LYS A 5 -0.13 -23.71 -7.15
CA LYS A 5 0.90 -22.88 -7.79
C LYS A 5 0.63 -21.40 -7.52
N ILE A 6 1.54 -20.76 -6.80
CA ILE A 6 1.55 -19.30 -6.60
C ILE A 6 2.45 -18.67 -7.67
N THR A 7 1.95 -17.62 -8.32
CA THR A 7 2.71 -16.80 -9.25
C THR A 7 2.60 -15.33 -8.79
N ILE A 8 3.72 -14.62 -8.70
CA ILE A 8 3.76 -13.17 -8.50
C ILE A 8 4.41 -12.58 -9.74
N ARG A 9 3.73 -11.66 -10.39
CA ARG A 9 4.16 -11.01 -11.63
C ARG A 9 3.77 -9.54 -11.62
N LEU A 10 4.33 -8.77 -12.54
CA LEU A 10 3.89 -7.40 -12.77
C LEU A 10 2.45 -7.38 -13.28
N GLU A 11 1.71 -6.35 -12.87
CA GLU A 11 0.40 -6.02 -13.43
C GLU A 11 0.54 -5.64 -14.90
N THR A 12 -0.44 -5.99 -15.70
CA THR A 12 -0.58 -5.55 -17.09
C THR A 12 -1.87 -4.76 -17.26
N LYS A 13 -2.00 -4.04 -18.36
CA LYS A 13 -3.24 -3.29 -18.64
C LYS A 13 -4.50 -4.16 -18.70
N ASP A 14 -4.34 -5.43 -19.09
CA ASP A 14 -5.45 -6.38 -19.15
C ASP A 14 -5.94 -6.77 -17.75
N ASP A 15 -5.10 -6.63 -16.73
CA ASP A 15 -5.45 -6.92 -15.33
C ASP A 15 -6.19 -5.76 -14.64
N TYR A 16 -6.06 -4.53 -15.14
CA TYR A 16 -6.45 -3.30 -14.44
C TYR A 16 -7.85 -3.39 -13.82
N ARG A 17 -8.83 -3.79 -14.58
CA ARG A 17 -10.21 -3.87 -14.07
C ARG A 17 -10.41 -4.98 -13.03
N ALA A 18 -9.76 -6.11 -13.21
CA ALA A 18 -9.79 -7.21 -12.26
C ALA A 18 -9.10 -6.82 -10.94
N VAL A 19 -7.97 -6.12 -11.02
CA VAL A 19 -7.22 -5.63 -9.85
C VAL A 19 -7.98 -4.53 -9.11
N GLU A 20 -8.62 -3.60 -9.82
CA GLU A 20 -9.52 -2.60 -9.21
C GLU A 20 -10.66 -3.28 -8.44
N ASN A 21 -11.29 -4.29 -9.04
CA ASN A 21 -12.36 -5.04 -8.39
C ASN A 21 -11.83 -5.82 -7.17
N LEU A 22 -10.69 -6.50 -7.29
CA LEU A 22 -10.05 -7.20 -6.18
C LEU A 22 -9.74 -6.25 -5.02
N THR A 23 -9.18 -5.07 -5.32
CA THR A 23 -8.87 -4.05 -4.32
C THR A 23 -10.14 -3.56 -3.64
N ARG A 24 -11.18 -3.25 -4.43
CA ARG A 24 -12.49 -2.85 -3.91
C ARG A 24 -13.08 -3.90 -2.97
N GLU A 25 -13.08 -5.16 -3.38
CA GLU A 25 -13.57 -6.27 -2.54
C GLU A 25 -12.73 -6.44 -1.25
N SER A 26 -11.42 -6.26 -1.35
CA SER A 26 -10.49 -6.41 -0.24
C SER A 26 -10.69 -5.36 0.86
N PHE A 27 -11.06 -4.14 0.48
CA PHE A 27 -11.16 -3.01 1.40
C PHE A 27 -12.60 -2.58 1.71
N TRP A 28 -13.61 -3.19 1.07
CA TRP A 28 -14.99 -2.79 1.25
C TRP A 28 -15.46 -2.89 2.70
N ASN A 29 -15.90 -1.76 3.27
CA ASN A 29 -16.33 -1.62 4.67
C ASN A 29 -15.25 -1.98 5.71
N VAL A 30 -13.96 -1.93 5.36
CA VAL A 30 -12.88 -2.23 6.31
C VAL A 30 -12.55 -1.02 7.16
N TYR A 31 -12.14 0.09 6.56
CA TYR A 31 -11.71 1.30 7.28
C TYR A 31 -12.78 2.37 7.35
N ARG A 32 -13.74 2.33 6.45
CA ARG A 32 -14.87 3.26 6.32
C ARG A 32 -16.03 2.56 5.62
N PRO A 33 -17.25 3.15 5.64
CA PRO A 33 -18.34 2.70 4.78
C PRO A 33 -17.96 2.78 3.31
N GLY A 34 -17.97 1.65 2.59
CA GLY A 34 -17.39 1.53 1.26
C GLY A 34 -15.86 1.39 1.30
N CYS A 35 -15.18 1.89 0.29
CA CYS A 35 -13.71 2.01 0.22
C CYS A 35 -13.28 3.04 -0.84
N MET A 36 -12.04 3.49 -0.77
CA MET A 36 -11.43 4.42 -1.72
C MET A 36 -10.21 3.83 -2.44
N GLU A 37 -9.66 2.77 -1.89
CA GLU A 37 -8.36 2.20 -2.26
C GLU A 37 -8.28 1.79 -3.73
N HIS A 38 -9.38 1.30 -4.31
CA HIS A 38 -9.43 0.92 -5.73
C HIS A 38 -9.36 2.12 -6.68
N TYR A 39 -9.88 3.30 -6.27
CA TYR A 39 -9.73 4.52 -7.03
C TYR A 39 -8.34 5.15 -6.85
N VAL A 40 -7.78 5.09 -5.65
CA VAL A 40 -6.39 5.49 -5.40
C VAL A 40 -5.45 4.71 -6.30
N LEU A 41 -5.57 3.38 -6.35
CA LEU A 41 -4.79 2.51 -7.24
C LEU A 41 -5.01 2.88 -8.71
N HIS A 42 -6.25 3.07 -9.14
CA HIS A 42 -6.58 3.49 -10.51
C HIS A 42 -5.84 4.77 -10.90
N ARG A 43 -5.83 5.77 -10.02
CA ARG A 43 -5.22 7.08 -10.28
C ARG A 43 -3.70 7.06 -10.23
N TYR A 44 -3.11 6.22 -9.36
CA TYR A 44 -1.65 6.12 -9.26
C TYR A 44 -0.99 5.62 -10.53
N ARG A 45 -1.64 4.81 -11.35
CA ARG A 45 -1.07 4.33 -12.61
C ARG A 45 -0.67 5.45 -13.58
N ASP A 46 -1.30 6.64 -13.45
CA ASP A 46 -1.00 7.84 -14.23
C ASP A 46 -0.16 8.89 -13.43
N ASP A 47 0.20 8.60 -12.17
CA ASP A 47 0.95 9.51 -11.31
C ASP A 47 2.46 9.35 -11.53
N PRO A 48 3.24 10.44 -11.64
CA PRO A 48 4.70 10.36 -11.82
C PRO A 48 5.45 9.72 -10.64
N ALA A 49 4.84 9.69 -9.44
CA ALA A 49 5.42 9.01 -8.28
C ALA A 49 5.22 7.49 -8.31
N PHE A 50 4.35 6.98 -9.16
CA PHE A 50 4.12 5.53 -9.31
C PHE A 50 5.38 4.79 -9.75
N VAL A 51 5.54 3.56 -9.26
CA VAL A 51 6.68 2.69 -9.58
C VAL A 51 6.16 1.44 -10.31
N PRO A 52 6.01 1.49 -11.65
CA PRO A 52 5.42 0.37 -12.41
C PRO A 52 6.23 -0.93 -12.32
N GLU A 53 7.52 -0.85 -12.02
CA GLU A 53 8.39 -2.01 -11.81
C GLU A 53 8.11 -2.72 -10.47
N LEU A 54 7.29 -2.12 -9.60
CA LEU A 54 6.88 -2.67 -8.30
C LEU A 54 5.35 -2.77 -8.18
N ASP A 55 4.66 -2.75 -9.31
CA ASP A 55 3.21 -3.00 -9.40
C ASP A 55 2.98 -4.49 -9.61
N PHE A 56 2.69 -5.21 -8.52
CA PHE A 56 2.61 -6.67 -8.55
C PHE A 56 1.19 -7.18 -8.31
N VAL A 57 0.87 -8.23 -9.04
CA VAL A 57 -0.28 -9.10 -8.80
C VAL A 57 0.18 -10.48 -8.35
N MET A 58 -0.64 -11.12 -7.52
CA MET A 58 -0.46 -12.49 -7.06
C MET A 58 -1.59 -13.37 -7.57
N GLU A 59 -1.24 -14.50 -8.16
CA GLU A 59 -2.16 -15.51 -8.65
C GLU A 59 -1.98 -16.82 -7.88
N LEU A 60 -3.08 -17.55 -7.70
CA LEU A 60 -3.11 -18.91 -7.19
C LEU A 60 -3.81 -19.80 -8.23
N ASP A 61 -3.08 -20.74 -8.83
CA ASP A 61 -3.57 -21.59 -9.92
C ASP A 61 -4.17 -20.80 -11.09
N GLY A 62 -3.64 -19.58 -11.35
CA GLY A 62 -4.10 -18.67 -12.40
C GLY A 62 -5.25 -17.74 -11.99
N GLU A 63 -5.80 -17.89 -10.78
CA GLU A 63 -6.78 -16.95 -10.22
C GLU A 63 -6.07 -15.78 -9.54
N LEU A 64 -6.45 -14.54 -9.88
CA LEU A 64 -5.94 -13.32 -9.27
C LEU A 64 -6.44 -13.21 -7.83
N ILE A 65 -5.53 -13.26 -6.85
CA ILE A 65 -5.84 -13.25 -5.43
C ILE A 65 -5.26 -12.10 -4.63
N GLY A 66 -4.31 -11.34 -5.19
CA GLY A 66 -3.66 -10.24 -4.47
C GLY A 66 -3.02 -9.21 -5.39
N GLN A 67 -2.78 -8.04 -4.84
CA GLN A 67 -2.08 -6.94 -5.50
C GLN A 67 -1.34 -6.05 -4.50
N VAL A 68 -0.29 -5.34 -4.97
CA VAL A 68 0.41 -4.29 -4.25
C VAL A 68 1.03 -3.30 -5.23
N ILE A 69 0.93 -2.01 -4.93
CA ILE A 69 1.62 -0.94 -5.67
C ILE A 69 2.63 -0.22 -4.78
N TYR A 70 3.63 0.39 -5.39
CA TYR A 70 4.65 1.21 -4.76
C TYR A 70 4.67 2.62 -5.33
N VAL A 71 5.00 3.58 -4.47
CA VAL A 71 5.01 5.01 -4.78
C VAL A 71 6.30 5.62 -4.23
N ARG A 72 6.97 6.45 -5.03
CA ARG A 72 8.11 7.25 -4.57
C ARG A 72 7.65 8.27 -3.55
N SER A 73 8.41 8.41 -2.48
CA SER A 73 8.19 9.37 -1.42
C SER A 73 9.51 9.84 -0.82
N GLU A 74 9.47 10.73 0.15
CA GLU A 74 10.66 11.30 0.76
C GLU A 74 10.45 11.61 2.25
N ILE A 75 11.55 11.61 2.99
CA ILE A 75 11.62 12.20 4.33
C ILE A 75 12.21 13.58 4.18
N ASN A 76 11.52 14.61 4.66
CA ASN A 76 12.04 15.96 4.76
C ASN A 76 12.79 16.09 6.08
N CYS A 77 14.12 16.08 6.02
CA CYS A 77 14.98 16.11 7.20
C CYS A 77 15.00 17.49 7.86
N ASP A 78 15.22 17.50 9.17
CA ASP A 78 15.32 18.73 9.97
C ASP A 78 16.52 19.61 9.57
N ASP A 79 17.53 19.02 8.94
CA ASP A 79 18.71 19.72 8.39
C ASP A 79 18.52 20.22 6.95
N GLY A 80 17.32 20.09 6.39
CA GLY A 80 16.96 20.55 5.05
C GLY A 80 17.23 19.55 3.92
N ARG A 81 17.85 18.40 4.21
CA ARG A 81 17.99 17.32 3.21
C ARG A 81 16.64 16.67 2.92
N LYS A 82 16.52 16.12 1.73
CA LYS A 82 15.43 15.22 1.35
C LYS A 82 15.99 13.82 1.13
N VAL A 83 15.47 12.86 1.87
CA VAL A 83 15.91 11.47 1.76
C VAL A 83 14.84 10.67 1.01
N PRO A 84 15.16 10.20 -0.21
CA PRO A 84 14.21 9.42 -0.99
C PRO A 84 13.95 8.06 -0.34
N ILE A 85 12.68 7.73 -0.19
CA ILE A 85 12.19 6.44 0.24
C ILE A 85 11.03 6.01 -0.66
N MET A 86 10.43 4.87 -0.39
CA MET A 86 9.15 4.51 -1.01
C MET A 86 8.10 4.27 0.06
N THR A 87 6.84 4.50 -0.30
CA THR A 87 5.68 3.96 0.39
C THR A 87 4.99 2.96 -0.53
N PHE A 88 4.11 2.14 0.01
CA PHE A 88 3.37 1.17 -0.77
C PHE A 88 1.92 1.10 -0.29
N GLY A 89 1.07 0.56 -1.13
CA GLY A 89 -0.35 0.42 -0.86
C GLY A 89 -1.21 1.20 -1.87
N PRO A 90 -2.44 0.68 -2.07
CA PRO A 90 -3.02 -0.43 -1.32
C PRO A 90 -2.29 -1.75 -1.56
N LEU A 91 -2.22 -2.59 -0.50
CA LEU A 91 -1.89 -4.00 -0.58
C LEU A 91 -3.14 -4.79 -0.24
N GLY A 92 -3.71 -5.46 -1.21
CA GLY A 92 -4.97 -6.18 -1.09
C GLY A 92 -4.85 -7.68 -1.33
N ILE A 93 -5.60 -8.47 -0.55
CA ILE A 93 -5.79 -9.91 -0.79
C ILE A 93 -7.30 -10.15 -0.87
N ALA A 94 -7.73 -10.87 -1.90
CA ALA A 94 -9.13 -11.20 -2.11
C ALA A 94 -9.74 -11.83 -0.85
N PRO A 95 -10.99 -11.49 -0.48
CA PRO A 95 -11.58 -11.88 0.80
C PRO A 95 -11.50 -13.37 1.12
N ALA A 96 -11.71 -14.24 0.12
CA ALA A 96 -11.65 -15.69 0.28
C ALA A 96 -10.25 -16.22 0.65
N TYR A 97 -9.20 -15.44 0.41
CA TYR A 97 -7.80 -15.83 0.60
C TYR A 97 -7.11 -15.09 1.75
N LYS A 98 -7.83 -14.22 2.47
CA LYS A 98 -7.31 -13.50 3.64
C LYS A 98 -6.92 -14.45 4.77
N ARG A 99 -5.94 -14.03 5.60
CA ARG A 99 -5.44 -14.74 6.79
C ARG A 99 -4.82 -16.12 6.52
N GLN A 100 -4.41 -16.38 5.27
CA GLN A 100 -3.74 -17.62 4.84
C GLN A 100 -2.25 -17.42 4.53
N GLY A 101 -1.69 -16.23 4.85
CA GLY A 101 -0.27 -15.93 4.66
C GLY A 101 0.08 -15.27 3.32
N TYR A 102 -0.84 -15.22 2.36
CA TYR A 102 -0.59 -14.66 1.02
C TYR A 102 -0.16 -13.17 1.06
N GLY A 103 -0.79 -12.35 1.91
CA GLY A 103 -0.41 -10.94 2.04
C GLY A 103 1.03 -10.75 2.52
N LYS A 104 1.50 -11.58 3.47
CA LYS A 104 2.91 -11.56 3.91
C LYS A 104 3.84 -12.02 2.81
N GLN A 105 3.46 -13.04 2.04
CA GLN A 105 4.27 -13.55 0.94
C GLN A 105 4.42 -12.51 -0.17
N LEU A 106 3.32 -11.86 -0.56
CA LEU A 106 3.33 -10.78 -1.55
C LEU A 106 4.17 -9.58 -1.07
N LEU A 107 3.98 -9.16 0.17
CA LEU A 107 4.75 -8.08 0.78
C LEU A 107 6.26 -8.40 0.79
N ASN A 108 6.65 -9.58 1.25
CA ASN A 108 8.06 -9.95 1.33
C ASN A 108 8.70 -9.99 -0.07
N TYR A 109 8.01 -10.57 -1.06
CA TYR A 109 8.48 -10.59 -2.44
C TYR A 109 8.68 -9.17 -2.99
N SER A 110 7.69 -8.31 -2.84
CA SER A 110 7.74 -6.94 -3.36
C SER A 110 8.82 -6.10 -2.66
N MET A 111 9.06 -6.30 -1.35
CA MET A 111 10.14 -5.64 -0.62
C MET A 111 11.53 -6.03 -1.14
N GLU A 112 11.75 -7.32 -1.46
CA GLU A 112 13.02 -7.75 -2.06
C GLU A 112 13.23 -7.09 -3.43
N LYS A 113 12.17 -6.97 -4.24
CA LYS A 113 12.25 -6.27 -5.53
C LYS A 113 12.51 -4.76 -5.36
N ALA A 114 11.88 -4.12 -4.38
CA ALA A 114 12.17 -2.72 -4.06
C ALA A 114 13.63 -2.53 -3.61
N LYS A 115 14.17 -3.45 -2.82
CA LYS A 115 15.58 -3.45 -2.42
C LYS A 115 16.53 -3.64 -3.61
N GLU A 116 16.23 -4.58 -4.52
CA GLU A 116 16.99 -4.80 -5.75
C GLU A 116 17.03 -3.52 -6.62
N MET A 117 15.99 -2.69 -6.60
CA MET A 117 15.91 -1.39 -7.27
C MET A 117 16.62 -0.26 -6.51
N GLY A 118 17.21 -0.54 -5.36
CA GLY A 118 17.96 0.45 -4.56
C GLY A 118 17.12 1.24 -3.55
N ALA A 119 15.87 0.84 -3.27
CA ALA A 119 15.11 1.45 -2.19
C ALA A 119 15.81 1.21 -0.85
N GLY A 120 16.15 2.30 -0.14
CA GLY A 120 16.84 2.21 1.15
C GLY A 120 15.92 1.94 2.32
N ALA A 121 14.69 2.46 2.28
CA ALA A 121 13.66 2.25 3.29
C ALA A 121 12.25 2.34 2.68
N LEU A 122 11.30 1.73 3.39
CA LEU A 122 9.87 1.77 3.10
C LEU A 122 9.09 2.34 4.27
N ALA A 123 8.10 3.16 3.99
CA ALA A 123 7.14 3.67 4.97
C ALA A 123 5.71 3.21 4.65
N ILE A 124 4.88 3.08 5.67
CA ILE A 124 3.46 2.73 5.56
C ILE A 124 2.67 3.17 6.80
N THR A 125 1.45 3.62 6.63
CA THR A 125 0.48 3.70 7.72
C THR A 125 -0.28 2.38 7.80
N GLY A 126 -0.27 1.72 8.97
CA GLY A 126 -0.89 0.41 9.07
C GLY A 126 -0.76 -0.29 10.41
N ASN A 127 -1.25 -1.51 10.47
CA ASN A 127 -1.27 -2.30 11.69
C ASN A 127 0.09 -2.96 11.95
N ILE A 128 0.71 -2.62 13.07
CA ILE A 128 2.00 -3.19 13.51
C ILE A 128 1.95 -4.72 13.70
N ASP A 129 0.80 -5.29 14.09
CA ASP A 129 0.65 -6.74 14.25
C ASP A 129 0.82 -7.51 12.93
N PHE A 130 0.55 -6.83 11.81
CA PHE A 130 0.78 -7.39 10.48
C PHE A 130 2.19 -7.04 9.97
N TYR A 131 2.52 -5.76 9.89
CA TYR A 131 3.76 -5.28 9.29
C TYR A 131 5.01 -5.56 10.14
N GLY A 132 4.88 -5.58 11.46
CA GLY A 132 5.96 -5.93 12.38
C GLY A 132 6.53 -7.34 12.14
N LYS A 133 5.70 -8.29 11.68
CA LYS A 133 6.14 -9.64 11.28
C LYS A 133 7.04 -9.66 10.04
N SER A 134 7.09 -8.55 9.32
CA SER A 134 7.99 -8.33 8.17
C SER A 134 9.09 -7.32 8.49
N GLY A 135 9.28 -6.96 9.77
CA GLY A 135 10.38 -6.14 10.27
C GLY A 135 10.13 -4.64 10.23
N PHE A 136 8.88 -4.20 10.09
CA PHE A 136 8.54 -2.79 10.27
C PHE A 136 8.48 -2.44 11.76
N VAL A 137 8.85 -1.20 12.08
CA VAL A 137 8.80 -0.63 13.42
C VAL A 137 8.10 0.75 13.37
N PRO A 138 7.57 1.27 14.49
CA PRO A 138 7.07 2.64 14.52
C PRO A 138 8.16 3.62 14.07
N ALA A 139 7.86 4.45 13.07
CA ALA A 139 8.84 5.30 12.38
C ALA A 139 9.50 6.31 13.33
N LYS A 140 8.79 6.78 14.35
CA LYS A 140 9.34 7.65 15.40
C LYS A 140 10.53 7.03 16.13
N THR A 141 10.62 5.70 16.24
CA THR A 141 11.77 5.01 16.84
C THR A 141 13.04 5.09 15.97
N LYS A 142 12.88 5.51 14.72
CA LYS A 142 13.96 5.75 13.75
C LYS A 142 14.15 7.23 13.42
N GLY A 143 13.61 8.15 14.25
CA GLY A 143 13.73 9.58 14.06
C GLY A 143 12.82 10.15 12.96
N VAL A 144 11.88 9.41 12.44
CA VAL A 144 10.97 9.85 11.37
C VAL A 144 9.57 10.07 11.93
N ARG A 145 9.10 11.30 11.88
CA ARG A 145 7.76 11.70 12.33
C ARG A 145 6.76 11.66 11.19
N TYR A 146 5.53 11.30 11.49
CA TYR A 146 4.41 11.48 10.56
C TYR A 146 3.89 12.93 10.64
N ALA A 147 3.66 13.57 9.49
CA ALA A 147 3.31 15.00 9.45
C ALA A 147 2.02 15.33 10.22
N ASP A 148 1.01 14.48 10.10
CA ASP A 148 -0.32 14.71 10.67
C ASP A 148 -0.41 14.26 12.14
N ASP A 149 0.48 13.36 12.58
CA ASP A 149 0.57 12.88 13.96
C ASP A 149 2.01 12.45 14.28
N PRO A 150 2.84 13.34 14.83
CA PRO A 150 4.26 13.05 15.11
C PRO A 150 4.50 11.89 16.08
N GLU A 151 3.50 11.53 16.90
CA GLU A 151 3.57 10.43 17.87
C GLU A 151 2.92 9.14 17.37
N ALA A 152 2.50 9.08 16.10
CA ALA A 152 1.81 7.94 15.51
C ALA A 152 2.58 6.62 15.71
N ASP A 153 1.97 5.66 16.39
CA ASP A 153 2.46 4.28 16.46
C ASP A 153 2.08 3.45 15.23
N TYR A 154 1.10 3.93 14.48
CA TYR A 154 0.60 3.31 13.25
C TYR A 154 1.35 3.74 11.99
N PHE A 155 2.21 4.76 12.06
CA PHE A 155 3.13 5.09 10.99
C PHE A 155 4.42 4.28 11.16
N LEU A 156 4.65 3.39 10.21
CA LEU A 156 5.68 2.37 10.31
C LEU A 156 6.74 2.57 9.24
N ILE A 157 7.98 2.20 9.57
CA ILE A 157 9.11 2.27 8.64
C ILE A 157 9.95 0.99 8.73
N LYS A 158 10.56 0.61 7.61
CA LYS A 158 11.52 -0.49 7.54
C LYS A 158 12.71 -0.10 6.67
N GLU A 159 13.91 -0.29 7.20
CA GLU A 159 15.13 -0.24 6.41
C GLU A 159 15.23 -1.50 5.52
N LEU A 160 15.44 -1.31 4.24
CA LEU A 160 15.81 -2.38 3.30
C LEU A 160 17.33 -2.51 3.18
N THR A 161 18.04 -1.40 3.36
CA THR A 161 19.49 -1.34 3.45
C THR A 161 19.88 -1.01 4.89
N PRO A 162 20.62 -1.87 5.59
CA PRO A 162 21.03 -1.62 6.97
C PRO A 162 21.77 -0.28 7.13
N GLY A 163 21.36 0.51 8.12
CA GLY A 163 21.95 1.81 8.41
C GLY A 163 21.48 2.95 7.49
N PHE A 164 20.55 2.71 6.59
CA PHE A 164 20.04 3.76 5.69
C PHE A 164 19.41 4.94 6.43
N LEU A 165 18.78 4.68 7.57
CA LEU A 165 18.15 5.71 8.40
C LEU A 165 19.07 6.24 9.51
N ASP A 166 20.33 5.84 9.57
CA ASP A 166 21.27 6.31 10.59
C ASP A 166 21.50 7.82 10.46
N GLY A 167 21.29 8.56 11.56
CA GLY A 167 21.40 10.02 11.57
C GLY A 167 20.28 10.77 10.84
N ILE A 168 19.21 10.08 10.44
CA ILE A 168 18.03 10.73 9.89
C ILE A 168 17.15 11.22 11.04
N SER A 169 16.80 12.50 10.99
CA SER A 169 15.73 13.12 11.77
C SER A 169 14.89 13.95 10.82
N GLY A 170 13.60 13.69 10.73
CA GLY A 170 12.78 14.38 9.74
C GLY A 170 11.30 14.03 9.82
N THR A 171 10.55 14.56 8.86
CA THR A 171 9.11 14.41 8.76
C THR A 171 8.73 13.78 7.42
N TYR A 172 7.88 12.77 7.47
CA TYR A 172 7.24 12.16 6.32
C TYR A 172 5.81 12.68 6.18
N LYS A 173 5.40 12.94 4.96
CA LYS A 173 4.02 13.22 4.59
C LYS A 173 3.59 12.27 3.48
N ASP A 174 2.36 11.79 3.54
CA ASP A 174 1.82 10.93 2.48
C ASP A 174 1.84 11.66 1.13
N PRO A 175 2.21 10.94 0.05
CA PRO A 175 2.10 11.47 -1.30
C PRO A 175 0.69 11.91 -1.65
N GLU A 176 0.59 13.00 -2.38
CA GLU A 176 -0.68 13.65 -2.73
C GLU A 176 -1.67 12.76 -3.50
N GLY A 177 -1.18 11.74 -4.18
CA GLY A 177 -2.00 10.76 -4.90
C GLY A 177 -2.90 9.90 -3.99
N TYR A 178 -2.61 9.79 -2.69
CA TYR A 178 -3.50 9.09 -1.76
C TYR A 178 -4.78 9.87 -1.44
N PHE A 179 -4.81 11.18 -1.70
CA PHE A 179 -5.94 12.06 -1.40
C PHE A 179 -6.81 12.39 -2.63
N VAL A 180 -6.71 11.61 -3.69
CA VAL A 180 -7.43 11.87 -4.96
C VAL A 180 -8.95 11.80 -4.82
N CYS A 181 -9.46 10.99 -3.89
CA CYS A 181 -10.90 10.89 -3.64
C CYS A 181 -11.45 12.14 -2.97
N GLU A 182 -10.73 12.68 -2.00
CA GLU A 182 -11.07 13.91 -1.27
C GLU A 182 -10.93 15.14 -2.16
N LYS A 183 -9.91 15.15 -3.04
CA LYS A 183 -9.65 16.25 -3.98
C LYS A 183 -10.67 16.31 -5.11
N ASN A 184 -11.19 15.17 -5.54
CA ASN A 184 -12.18 15.10 -6.62
C ASN A 184 -13.24 14.03 -6.33
N PRO A 185 -14.17 14.30 -5.38
CA PRO A 185 -15.20 13.35 -4.99
C PRO A 185 -16.15 12.99 -6.13
N GLU A 186 -16.44 13.91 -7.04
CA GLU A 186 -17.32 13.65 -8.18
C GLU A 186 -16.72 12.61 -9.14
N ALA A 187 -15.43 12.73 -9.45
CA ALA A 187 -14.75 11.75 -10.29
C ALA A 187 -14.67 10.39 -9.63
N PHE A 188 -14.47 10.37 -8.31
CA PHE A 188 -14.51 9.13 -7.53
C PHE A 188 -15.90 8.47 -7.58
N GLU A 189 -16.98 9.23 -7.40
CA GLU A 189 -18.35 8.71 -7.48
C GLU A 189 -18.69 8.17 -8.89
N GLN A 190 -18.25 8.85 -9.94
CA GLN A 190 -18.41 8.38 -11.32
C GLN A 190 -17.66 7.06 -11.54
N PHE A 191 -16.45 6.94 -11.04
CA PHE A 191 -15.68 5.71 -11.12
C PHE A 191 -16.32 4.58 -10.32
N GLU A 192 -16.71 4.83 -9.06
CA GLU A 192 -17.41 3.86 -8.21
C GLU A 192 -18.72 3.37 -8.86
N ALA A 193 -19.45 4.23 -9.56
CA ALA A 193 -20.69 3.88 -10.26
C ALA A 193 -20.49 2.86 -11.40
N THR A 194 -19.24 2.65 -11.85
CA THR A 194 -18.91 1.62 -12.86
C THR A 194 -18.83 0.19 -12.27
N PHE A 195 -18.90 0.05 -10.96
CA PHE A 195 -18.92 -1.24 -10.25
C PHE A 195 -20.34 -1.63 -9.82
N PRO A 196 -20.58 -2.92 -9.57
CA PRO A 196 -21.85 -3.36 -8.98
C PRO A 196 -22.13 -2.64 -7.66
N LYS A 197 -23.38 -2.22 -7.45
CA LYS A 197 -23.78 -1.58 -6.20
C LYS A 197 -23.59 -2.53 -5.01
N LYS A 198 -23.01 -2.01 -3.94
CA LYS A 198 -22.82 -2.70 -2.67
C LYS A 198 -23.25 -1.80 -1.52
N GLU A 199 -23.75 -2.42 -0.46
CA GLU A 199 -24.16 -1.68 0.74
C GLU A 199 -22.93 -1.15 1.48
N LYS A 200 -22.95 0.16 1.78
CA LYS A 200 -21.94 0.82 2.63
C LYS A 200 -22.38 0.72 4.08
N LEU A 201 -21.63 0.00 4.88
CA LEU A 201 -21.95 -0.27 6.28
C LEU A 201 -21.00 0.49 7.21
N LYS A 202 -21.57 1.16 8.20
CA LYS A 202 -20.80 1.70 9.32
C LYS A 202 -20.63 0.59 10.37
N LEU A 203 -19.40 0.11 10.52
CA LEU A 203 -19.06 -1.01 11.40
C LEU A 203 -18.16 -0.55 12.56
N PRO A 204 -18.24 -1.21 13.74
CA PRO A 204 -17.30 -0.96 14.82
C PRO A 204 -15.86 -1.19 14.39
N GLY A 205 -14.96 -0.28 14.80
CA GLY A 205 -13.52 -0.38 14.49
C GLY A 205 -13.10 0.25 13.16
N GLN A 206 -14.03 0.83 12.40
CA GLN A 206 -13.67 1.68 11.27
C GLN A 206 -12.99 2.96 11.78
N LEU A 207 -12.03 3.46 11.02
CA LEU A 207 -11.20 4.62 11.38
C LEU A 207 -11.83 5.95 10.96
N PHE A 208 -12.77 5.91 9.98
CA PHE A 208 -13.37 7.09 9.36
C PHE A 208 -14.89 6.98 9.26
#